data_632b62d5a088ac2946d58d2f60d63545
#
_entry.id   632b62d5a088ac2946d58d2f60d63545
#
_cell.length_a   1.000
_cell.length_b   1.000
_cell.length_c   1.000
_cell.angle_alpha   90.00
_cell.angle_beta   90.00
_cell.angle_gamma   90.00
#
_symmetry.space_group_name_H-M   'P 1'
#
loop_
_entity.id
_entity.type
_entity.pdbx_description
1 polymer ?
#
loop_
_entity_poly.entity_id
_entity_poly.type
_entity_poly.pdbx_seq_one_letter_code
_entity_poly.pdbx_strand_id
1 'polypeptide(L)'
;MKNFYITTPIYYVNDSPHIGHAYTSLCCDYIARFKKLDGFNVKFLTGTDEHGQKVENAANAKQIEPKDFVDEVSKNFLKLTDILNLSNSDFIRTTEQRHLNSCEYLWKKLYSEGHIYLDKYSGWYSVRDEAYFQESELINGKAPTGAEVEWVEEPSYFFNLSKWQDKLLAFYKNNPEFILPKSRKNEVLNFVKSGLKDLSISRTSFSWGIKVPNDPKHIMYVWLDALTNYITYSGYGAN
;
A
#
# COMPACT_ATOMS: atom_id res chain seq x y z
N MET A 1 2.76 -29.04 11.17
CA MET A 1 3.84 -28.04 10.92
C MET A 1 3.25 -26.67 11.19
N LYS A 2 3.94 -25.76 11.91
CA LYS A 2 3.47 -24.40 12.14
C LYS A 2 3.68 -23.56 10.88
N ASN A 3 2.75 -22.66 10.56
CA ASN A 3 2.89 -21.74 9.43
C ASN A 3 3.59 -20.45 9.88
N PHE A 4 4.42 -19.91 8.99
CA PHE A 4 5.07 -18.61 9.16
C PHE A 4 4.95 -17.82 7.86
N TYR A 5 4.42 -16.62 7.93
CA TYR A 5 4.27 -15.72 6.80
C TYR A 5 5.11 -14.47 7.04
N ILE A 6 5.95 -14.13 6.08
CA ILE A 6 6.79 -12.92 6.10
C ILE A 6 6.69 -12.20 4.77
N THR A 7 6.68 -10.87 4.81
CA THR A 7 6.64 -10.03 3.62
C THR A 7 7.71 -8.94 3.69
N THR A 8 8.25 -8.55 2.54
CA THR A 8 8.77 -7.18 2.37
C THR A 8 7.60 -6.21 2.22
N PRO A 9 7.77 -4.89 2.34
CA PRO A 9 6.89 -3.96 1.61
C PRO A 9 6.99 -4.27 0.12
N ILE A 10 5.91 -4.06 -0.64
CA ILE A 10 5.98 -4.05 -2.10
C ILE A 10 6.68 -2.77 -2.56
N TYR A 11 7.50 -2.87 -3.60
CA TYR A 11 8.39 -1.81 -4.03
C TYR A 11 7.77 -0.96 -5.13
N TYR A 12 7.83 0.35 -4.97
CA TYR A 12 7.29 1.29 -5.94
C TYR A 12 8.17 1.36 -7.20
N VAL A 13 7.55 1.21 -8.37
CA VAL A 13 8.25 1.01 -9.66
C VAL A 13 8.47 2.32 -10.44
N ASN A 14 8.85 3.39 -9.77
CA ASN A 14 9.18 4.65 -10.41
C ASN A 14 10.64 4.73 -10.90
N ASP A 15 11.52 3.85 -10.42
CA ASP A 15 12.95 3.80 -10.78
C ASP A 15 13.52 2.38 -10.55
N SER A 16 14.80 2.21 -10.86
CA SER A 16 15.53 0.96 -10.60
C SER A 16 15.71 0.67 -9.11
N PRO A 17 15.78 -0.62 -8.71
CA PRO A 17 16.02 -0.97 -7.33
C PRO A 17 17.37 -0.46 -6.83
N HIS A 18 17.44 -0.09 -5.55
CA HIS A 18 18.63 0.40 -4.87
C HIS A 18 18.97 -0.45 -3.63
N ILE A 19 20.07 -0.13 -2.96
CA ILE A 19 20.59 -0.89 -1.82
C ILE A 19 19.57 -1.06 -0.68
N GLY A 20 18.64 -0.10 -0.48
CA GLY A 20 17.58 -0.20 0.52
C GLY A 20 16.61 -1.34 0.24
N HIS A 21 16.24 -1.56 -1.02
CA HIS A 21 15.42 -2.70 -1.44
C HIS A 21 16.14 -4.03 -1.19
N ALA A 22 17.42 -4.11 -1.57
CA ALA A 22 18.25 -5.30 -1.34
C ALA A 22 18.38 -5.61 0.16
N TYR A 23 18.64 -4.61 1.00
CA TYR A 23 18.76 -4.76 2.44
C TYR A 23 17.47 -5.34 3.07
N THR A 24 16.32 -4.74 2.76
CA THR A 24 15.02 -5.20 3.30
C THR A 24 14.71 -6.62 2.84
N SER A 25 14.95 -6.94 1.56
CA SER A 25 14.72 -8.28 1.01
C SER A 25 15.61 -9.32 1.66
N LEU A 26 16.90 -9.03 1.85
CA LEU A 26 17.84 -9.95 2.50
C LEU A 26 17.50 -10.18 3.98
N CYS A 27 17.03 -9.15 4.71
CA CYS A 27 16.57 -9.31 6.09
C CYS A 27 15.38 -10.27 6.17
N CYS A 28 14.41 -10.14 5.28
CA CYS A 28 13.26 -11.04 5.21
C CYS A 28 13.68 -12.46 4.79
N ASP A 29 14.58 -12.59 3.82
CA ASP A 29 15.08 -13.88 3.35
C ASP A 29 15.85 -14.62 4.45
N TYR A 30 16.69 -13.91 5.20
CA TYR A 30 17.38 -14.50 6.36
C TYR A 30 16.39 -15.10 7.36
N ILE A 31 15.34 -14.36 7.73
CA ILE A 31 14.32 -14.82 8.67
C ILE A 31 13.54 -16.01 8.05
N ALA A 32 13.18 -15.92 6.77
CA ALA A 32 12.47 -16.99 6.08
C ALA A 32 13.26 -18.31 6.08
N ARG A 33 14.56 -18.24 5.74
CA ARG A 33 15.45 -19.42 5.75
C ARG A 33 15.63 -19.97 7.17
N PHE A 34 15.85 -19.11 8.15
CA PHE A 34 15.93 -19.51 9.55
C PHE A 34 14.67 -20.24 10.01
N LYS A 35 13.49 -19.71 9.68
CA LYS A 35 12.21 -20.33 10.03
C LYS A 35 11.98 -21.67 9.31
N LYS A 36 12.45 -21.83 8.07
CA LYS A 36 12.44 -23.14 7.38
C LYS A 36 13.29 -24.15 8.13
N LEU A 37 14.50 -23.78 8.56
CA LEU A 37 15.38 -24.65 9.37
C LEU A 37 14.76 -24.99 10.74
N ASP A 38 14.00 -24.07 11.32
CA ASP A 38 13.26 -24.21 12.58
C ASP A 38 11.96 -25.07 12.42
N GLY A 39 11.74 -25.67 11.24
CA GLY A 39 10.66 -26.61 10.96
C GLY A 39 9.30 -25.97 10.66
N PHE A 40 9.26 -24.67 10.32
CA PHE A 40 8.03 -24.02 9.89
C PHE A 40 7.75 -24.22 8.39
N ASN A 41 6.46 -24.24 8.03
CA ASN A 41 6.01 -24.03 6.68
C ASN A 41 6.02 -22.53 6.39
N VAL A 42 7.00 -22.05 5.61
CA VAL A 42 7.24 -20.62 5.39
C VAL A 42 6.69 -20.17 4.06
N LYS A 43 5.91 -19.09 4.10
CA LYS A 43 5.55 -18.27 2.95
C LYS A 43 6.28 -16.93 3.05
N PHE A 44 7.07 -16.61 2.02
CA PHE A 44 7.78 -15.34 1.90
C PHE A 44 7.31 -14.60 0.64
N LEU A 45 6.67 -13.45 0.83
CA LEU A 45 6.16 -12.60 -0.25
C LEU A 45 7.03 -11.36 -0.42
N THR A 46 7.34 -11.04 -1.66
CA THR A 46 7.84 -9.73 -2.11
C THR A 46 7.10 -9.32 -3.39
N GLY A 47 7.30 -8.12 -3.89
CA GLY A 47 6.61 -7.69 -5.09
C GLY A 47 6.74 -6.21 -5.39
N THR A 48 5.91 -5.73 -6.31
CA THR A 48 5.91 -4.35 -6.80
C THR A 48 4.57 -3.68 -6.66
N ASP A 49 4.60 -2.40 -6.29
CA ASP A 49 3.49 -1.46 -6.30
C ASP A 49 3.56 -0.64 -7.60
N GLU A 50 2.57 -0.83 -8.48
CA GLU A 50 2.67 -0.44 -9.88
C GLU A 50 1.65 0.62 -10.31
N HIS A 51 0.77 1.06 -9.42
CA HIS A 51 -0.27 2.03 -9.71
C HIS A 51 0.07 3.44 -9.20
N GLY A 52 -0.75 4.42 -9.59
CA GLY A 52 -0.71 5.77 -9.08
C GLY A 52 -0.13 6.80 -10.03
N GLN A 53 -0.29 8.07 -9.64
CA GLN A 53 0.00 9.24 -10.48
C GLN A 53 1.49 9.35 -10.86
N LYS A 54 2.41 8.98 -9.97
CA LYS A 54 3.85 9.05 -10.29
C LYS A 54 4.25 8.08 -11.39
N VAL A 55 3.68 6.87 -11.36
CA VAL A 55 3.91 5.88 -12.43
C VAL A 55 3.33 6.37 -13.73
N GLU A 56 2.09 6.88 -13.73
CA GLU A 56 1.46 7.49 -14.90
C GLU A 56 2.31 8.63 -15.48
N ASN A 57 2.79 9.54 -14.62
CA ASN A 57 3.66 10.64 -15.04
C ASN A 57 5.00 10.15 -15.61
N ALA A 58 5.60 9.12 -15.00
CA ALA A 58 6.88 8.56 -15.48
C ALA A 58 6.72 7.86 -16.84
N ALA A 59 5.62 7.15 -17.06
CA ALA A 59 5.28 6.55 -18.35
C ALA A 59 5.03 7.61 -19.43
N ASN A 60 4.23 8.63 -19.11
CA ASN A 60 3.94 9.76 -19.99
C ASN A 60 5.22 10.52 -20.40
N ALA A 61 6.16 10.73 -19.47
CA ALA A 61 7.45 11.37 -19.77
C ALA A 61 8.30 10.55 -20.77
N LYS A 62 8.13 9.23 -20.78
CA LYS A 62 8.76 8.32 -21.76
C LYS A 62 7.92 8.08 -23.00
N GLN A 63 6.71 8.64 -23.09
CA GLN A 63 5.75 8.45 -24.19
C GLN A 63 5.38 6.99 -24.42
N ILE A 64 5.20 6.22 -23.35
CA ILE A 64 4.76 4.81 -23.39
C ILE A 64 3.55 4.61 -22.47
N GLU A 65 2.80 3.55 -22.71
CA GLU A 65 1.66 3.19 -21.86
C GLU A 65 2.13 2.82 -20.45
N PRO A 66 1.40 3.22 -19.39
CA PRO A 66 1.76 2.90 -18.02
C PRO A 66 1.95 1.40 -17.77
N LYS A 67 1.16 0.55 -18.42
CA LYS A 67 1.31 -0.92 -18.31
C LYS A 67 2.65 -1.41 -18.85
N ASP A 68 3.07 -0.91 -20.00
CA ASP A 68 4.35 -1.29 -20.62
C ASP A 68 5.51 -0.77 -19.77
N PHE A 69 5.38 0.43 -19.22
CA PHE A 69 6.37 1.00 -18.31
C PHE A 69 6.59 0.11 -17.09
N VAL A 70 5.52 -0.28 -16.38
CA VAL A 70 5.65 -1.12 -15.18
C VAL A 70 6.09 -2.54 -15.52
N ASP A 71 5.73 -3.07 -16.69
CA ASP A 71 6.21 -4.37 -17.16
C ASP A 71 7.71 -4.39 -17.43
N GLU A 72 8.27 -3.25 -17.82
CA GLU A 72 9.72 -3.10 -18.00
C GLU A 72 10.43 -2.93 -16.64
N VAL A 73 9.96 -2.00 -15.82
CA VAL A 73 10.64 -1.65 -14.56
C VAL A 73 10.55 -2.81 -13.55
N SER A 74 9.41 -3.48 -13.44
CA SER A 74 9.23 -4.60 -12.51
C SER A 74 10.19 -5.78 -12.77
N LYS A 75 10.64 -5.97 -14.02
CA LYS A 75 11.67 -6.97 -14.35
C LYS A 75 12.98 -6.74 -13.60
N ASN A 76 13.33 -5.47 -13.32
CA ASN A 76 14.54 -5.16 -12.55
C ASN A 76 14.41 -5.60 -11.10
N PHE A 77 13.22 -5.46 -10.51
CA PHE A 77 12.94 -5.94 -9.16
C PHE A 77 12.88 -7.47 -9.09
N LEU A 78 12.29 -8.11 -10.11
CA LEU A 78 12.30 -9.57 -10.22
C LEU A 78 13.75 -10.07 -10.37
N LYS A 79 14.55 -9.45 -11.24
CA LYS A 79 15.96 -9.79 -11.41
C LYS A 79 16.78 -9.59 -10.11
N LEU A 80 16.41 -8.62 -9.27
CA LEU A 80 17.05 -8.45 -7.95
C LEU A 80 16.84 -9.69 -7.07
N THR A 81 15.66 -10.32 -7.11
CA THR A 81 15.40 -11.55 -6.34
C THR A 81 16.32 -12.69 -6.79
N ASP A 82 16.58 -12.81 -8.09
CA ASP A 82 17.49 -13.84 -8.65
C ASP A 82 18.95 -13.55 -8.27
N ILE A 83 19.40 -12.30 -8.44
CA ILE A 83 20.79 -11.89 -8.10
C ILE A 83 21.10 -12.14 -6.62
N LEU A 84 20.16 -11.84 -5.74
CA LEU A 84 20.29 -12.03 -4.29
C LEU A 84 19.98 -13.48 -3.87
N ASN A 85 19.59 -14.36 -4.79
CA ASN A 85 19.17 -15.72 -4.51
C ASN A 85 18.15 -15.80 -3.37
N LEU A 86 17.11 -14.95 -3.43
CA LEU A 86 16.08 -14.91 -2.41
C LEU A 86 15.20 -16.18 -2.44
N SER A 87 14.76 -16.61 -1.28
CA SER A 87 13.88 -17.79 -1.13
C SER A 87 12.39 -17.43 -1.11
N ASN A 88 12.01 -16.30 -1.73
CA ASN A 88 10.61 -15.88 -1.80
C ASN A 88 9.75 -16.94 -2.48
N SER A 89 8.56 -17.13 -1.92
CA SER A 89 7.59 -18.12 -2.42
C SER A 89 6.78 -17.56 -3.58
N ASP A 90 6.69 -16.24 -3.67
CA ASP A 90 5.95 -15.54 -4.71
C ASP A 90 6.50 -14.12 -4.90
N PHE A 91 6.23 -13.56 -6.08
CA PHE A 91 6.49 -12.17 -6.42
C PHE A 91 5.18 -11.57 -6.94
N ILE A 92 4.50 -10.79 -6.11
CA ILE A 92 3.20 -10.20 -6.44
C ILE A 92 3.38 -8.85 -7.14
N ARG A 93 2.56 -8.61 -8.15
CA ARG A 93 2.44 -7.31 -8.83
C ARG A 93 1.03 -6.78 -8.64
N THR A 94 0.87 -5.50 -8.32
CA THR A 94 -0.48 -4.93 -8.13
C THR A 94 -1.29 -4.88 -9.42
N THR A 95 -0.64 -5.02 -10.58
CA THR A 95 -1.31 -5.15 -11.89
C THR A 95 -1.80 -6.56 -12.23
N GLU A 96 -1.53 -7.56 -11.40
CA GLU A 96 -2.01 -8.94 -11.65
C GLU A 96 -3.50 -9.09 -11.37
N GLN A 97 -4.17 -9.90 -12.20
CA GLN A 97 -5.60 -10.11 -12.08
C GLN A 97 -6.04 -10.62 -10.70
N ARG A 98 -5.24 -11.48 -10.06
CA ARG A 98 -5.52 -11.98 -8.71
C ARG A 98 -5.56 -10.85 -7.68
N HIS A 99 -4.71 -9.83 -7.83
CA HIS A 99 -4.71 -8.68 -6.95
C HIS A 99 -5.89 -7.76 -7.23
N LEU A 100 -6.17 -7.47 -8.51
CA LEU A 100 -7.34 -6.68 -8.93
C LEU A 100 -8.64 -7.29 -8.35
N ASN A 101 -8.80 -8.60 -8.48
CA ASN A 101 -9.97 -9.31 -7.95
C ASN A 101 -10.09 -9.17 -6.41
N SER A 102 -8.96 -9.28 -5.70
CA SER A 102 -8.95 -9.12 -4.23
C SER A 102 -9.32 -7.71 -3.79
N CYS A 103 -8.81 -6.69 -4.48
CA CYS A 103 -9.15 -5.29 -4.21
C CYS A 103 -10.63 -5.00 -4.48
N GLU A 104 -11.16 -5.48 -5.61
CA GLU A 104 -12.59 -5.34 -5.90
C GLU A 104 -13.47 -6.06 -4.88
N TYR A 105 -13.09 -7.27 -4.47
CA TYR A 105 -13.82 -8.02 -3.47
C TYR A 105 -13.83 -7.28 -2.12
N LEU A 106 -12.66 -6.79 -1.68
CA LEU A 106 -12.54 -6.01 -0.44
C LEU A 106 -13.37 -4.73 -0.51
N TRP A 107 -13.30 -4.00 -1.63
CA TRP A 107 -14.08 -2.78 -1.82
C TRP A 107 -15.58 -3.07 -1.70
N LYS A 108 -16.09 -4.04 -2.46
CA LYS A 108 -17.52 -4.41 -2.47
C LYS A 108 -17.99 -4.79 -1.07
N LYS A 109 -17.17 -5.55 -0.34
CA LYS A 109 -17.47 -5.96 1.04
C LYS A 109 -17.53 -4.73 1.97
N LEU A 110 -16.52 -3.90 2.00
CA LEU A 110 -16.48 -2.72 2.87
C LEU A 110 -17.59 -1.71 2.53
N TYR A 111 -17.91 -1.55 1.25
CA TYR A 111 -19.01 -0.69 0.81
C TYR A 111 -20.37 -1.21 1.26
N SER A 112 -20.63 -2.51 1.06
CA SER A 112 -21.90 -3.14 1.48
C SER A 112 -22.12 -3.16 2.99
N GLU A 113 -21.03 -3.17 3.76
CA GLU A 113 -21.05 -3.11 5.23
C GLU A 113 -21.11 -1.66 5.77
N GLY A 114 -21.16 -0.65 4.90
CA GLY A 114 -21.25 0.77 5.28
C GLY A 114 -19.95 1.34 5.87
N HIS A 115 -18.82 0.74 5.51
CA HIS A 115 -17.49 1.22 5.90
C HIS A 115 -16.87 2.18 4.89
N ILE A 116 -17.45 2.29 3.70
CA ILE A 116 -17.05 3.22 2.64
C ILE A 116 -18.23 4.12 2.29
N TYR A 117 -17.98 5.41 2.14
CA TYR A 117 -18.96 6.42 1.74
C TYR A 117 -18.34 7.44 0.79
N LEU A 118 -19.15 8.07 -0.05
CA LEU A 118 -18.73 9.14 -0.95
C LEU A 118 -18.91 10.50 -0.25
N ASP A 119 -17.89 11.34 -0.32
CA ASP A 119 -17.91 12.72 0.16
C ASP A 119 -16.97 13.59 -0.69
N LYS A 120 -16.84 14.87 -0.37
CA LYS A 120 -15.87 15.78 -0.99
C LYS A 120 -14.63 15.84 -0.15
N TYR A 121 -13.49 15.68 -0.79
CA TYR A 121 -12.20 15.96 -0.18
C TYR A 121 -11.71 17.31 -0.66
N SER A 122 -11.25 18.13 0.28
CA SER A 122 -10.55 19.39 -0.02
C SER A 122 -9.31 19.52 0.86
N GLY A 123 -8.21 19.93 0.27
CA GLY A 123 -6.95 20.08 0.99
C GLY A 123 -5.79 20.46 0.08
N TRP A 124 -4.67 20.78 0.70
CA TRP A 124 -3.42 21.08 0.00
C TRP A 124 -2.73 19.76 -0.40
N TYR A 125 -2.72 19.44 -1.68
CA TYR A 125 -2.16 18.21 -2.20
C TYR A 125 -0.74 18.40 -2.72
N SER A 126 0.17 17.53 -2.30
CA SER A 126 1.51 17.43 -2.88
C SER A 126 1.60 16.21 -3.80
N VAL A 127 1.80 16.44 -5.09
CA VAL A 127 2.02 15.36 -6.09
C VAL A 127 3.29 14.58 -5.76
N ARG A 128 4.35 15.27 -5.28
CA ARG A 128 5.62 14.63 -4.92
C ARG A 128 5.47 13.65 -3.74
N ASP A 129 4.71 14.06 -2.73
CA ASP A 129 4.54 13.27 -1.51
C ASP A 129 3.33 12.33 -1.57
N GLU A 130 2.49 12.48 -2.63
CA GLU A 130 1.20 11.79 -2.80
C GLU A 130 0.34 11.89 -1.53
N ALA A 131 0.33 13.06 -0.92
CA ALA A 131 -0.33 13.30 0.35
C ALA A 131 -1.07 14.64 0.36
N TYR A 132 -2.16 14.66 1.13
CA TYR A 132 -2.87 15.89 1.45
C TYR A 132 -2.41 16.42 2.79
N PHE A 133 -2.36 17.74 2.88
CA PHE A 133 -2.00 18.48 4.07
C PHE A 133 -3.10 19.47 4.44
N GLN A 134 -3.33 19.65 5.73
CA GLN A 134 -4.13 20.76 6.22
C GLN A 134 -3.31 22.05 6.13
N GLU A 135 -3.96 23.19 6.03
CA GLU A 135 -3.26 24.49 5.99
C GLU A 135 -2.34 24.70 7.20
N SER A 136 -2.74 24.19 8.37
CA SER A 136 -1.94 24.20 9.61
C SER A 136 -0.68 23.34 9.58
N GLU A 137 -0.57 22.41 8.64
CA GLU A 137 0.57 21.54 8.46
C GLU A 137 1.61 22.10 7.48
N LEU A 138 1.22 23.15 6.73
CA LEU A 138 2.12 23.77 5.76
C LEU A 138 3.20 24.61 6.44
N ILE A 139 4.42 24.52 5.91
CA ILE A 139 5.55 25.32 6.32
C ILE A 139 5.91 26.27 5.18
N ASN A 140 5.70 27.58 5.37
CA ASN A 140 5.90 28.60 4.34
C ASN A 140 5.13 28.32 3.03
N GLY A 141 3.88 27.81 3.14
CA GLY A 141 3.03 27.49 1.98
C GLY A 141 3.41 26.23 1.24
N LYS A 142 4.30 25.39 1.79
CA LYS A 142 4.73 24.11 1.23
C LYS A 142 4.45 22.97 2.18
N ALA A 143 4.45 21.75 1.67
CA ALA A 143 4.42 20.54 2.49
C ALA A 143 5.58 20.50 3.50
N PRO A 144 5.48 19.79 4.64
CA PRO A 144 6.55 19.64 5.61
C PRO A 144 7.86 19.10 5.01
N THR A 145 7.78 18.38 3.90
CA THR A 145 8.90 17.86 3.11
C THR A 145 9.55 18.91 2.21
N GLY A 146 9.00 20.14 2.16
CA GLY A 146 9.40 21.21 1.24
C GLY A 146 8.84 21.06 -0.19
N ALA A 147 7.92 20.12 -0.43
CA ALA A 147 7.26 19.97 -1.73
C ALA A 147 6.23 21.09 -1.96
N GLU A 148 6.06 21.48 -3.23
CA GLU A 148 4.97 22.36 -3.64
C GLU A 148 3.63 21.67 -3.40
N VAL A 149 2.62 22.45 -3.06
CA VAL A 149 1.25 22.00 -2.85
C VAL A 149 0.27 22.85 -3.65
N GLU A 150 -0.81 22.23 -4.09
CA GLU A 150 -1.92 22.89 -4.76
C GLU A 150 -3.23 22.59 -4.00
N TRP A 151 -4.15 23.55 -4.00
CA TRP A 151 -5.46 23.32 -3.41
C TRP A 151 -6.30 22.47 -4.34
N VAL A 152 -6.72 21.31 -3.86
CA VAL A 152 -7.55 20.36 -4.60
C VAL A 152 -8.87 20.19 -3.88
N GLU A 153 -9.96 20.23 -4.63
CA GLU A 153 -11.30 19.85 -4.17
C GLU A 153 -11.87 18.84 -5.17
N GLU A 154 -12.03 17.60 -4.72
CA GLU A 154 -12.55 16.53 -5.57
C GLU A 154 -13.51 15.62 -4.79
N PRO A 155 -14.49 14.98 -5.47
CA PRO A 155 -15.24 13.90 -4.86
C PRO A 155 -14.30 12.74 -4.57
N SER A 156 -14.44 12.13 -3.39
CA SER A 156 -13.64 10.99 -2.99
C SER A 156 -14.44 10.02 -2.15
N TYR A 157 -14.15 8.73 -2.29
CA TYR A 157 -14.63 7.73 -1.36
C TYR A 157 -13.75 7.73 -0.11
N PHE A 158 -14.40 7.64 1.05
CA PHE A 158 -13.75 7.60 2.35
C PHE A 158 -13.98 6.25 3.02
N PHE A 159 -12.92 5.73 3.63
CA PHE A 159 -13.03 4.63 4.58
C PHE A 159 -13.24 5.20 5.97
N ASN A 160 -14.27 4.72 6.65
CA ASN A 160 -14.74 5.18 7.96
C ASN A 160 -13.79 4.72 9.09
N LEU A 161 -12.53 5.14 9.00
CA LEU A 161 -11.45 4.69 9.89
C LEU A 161 -11.68 5.15 11.34
N SER A 162 -12.30 6.31 11.54
CA SER A 162 -12.62 6.85 12.87
C SER A 162 -13.43 5.87 13.73
N LYS A 163 -14.35 5.11 13.12
CA LYS A 163 -15.15 4.08 13.82
C LYS A 163 -14.36 2.84 14.27
N TRP A 164 -13.10 2.72 13.86
CA TRP A 164 -12.25 1.58 14.22
C TRP A 164 -11.33 1.86 15.40
N GLN A 165 -11.24 3.10 15.85
CA GLN A 165 -10.30 3.52 16.89
C GLN A 165 -10.40 2.65 18.16
N ASP A 166 -11.59 2.57 18.75
CA ASP A 166 -11.77 1.83 20.00
C ASP A 166 -11.57 0.32 19.80
N LYS A 167 -11.99 -0.21 18.63
CA LYS A 167 -11.77 -1.60 18.26
C LYS A 167 -10.27 -1.92 18.15
N LEU A 168 -9.48 -1.03 17.54
CA LEU A 168 -8.04 -1.19 17.41
C LEU A 168 -7.34 -1.09 18.78
N LEU A 169 -7.71 -0.14 19.63
CA LEU A 169 -7.16 -0.02 20.97
C LEU A 169 -7.45 -1.25 21.82
N ALA A 170 -8.68 -1.78 21.76
CA ALA A 170 -9.06 -3.02 22.41
C ALA A 170 -8.27 -4.22 21.87
N PHE A 171 -8.11 -4.31 20.56
CA PHE A 171 -7.34 -5.37 19.91
C PHE A 171 -5.87 -5.36 20.37
N TYR A 172 -5.20 -4.20 20.35
CA TYR A 172 -3.79 -4.09 20.77
C TYR A 172 -3.60 -4.36 22.28
N LYS A 173 -4.61 -4.03 23.10
CA LYS A 173 -4.60 -4.37 24.54
C LYS A 173 -4.66 -5.88 24.73
N ASN A 174 -5.50 -6.57 23.97
CA ASN A 174 -5.71 -8.01 24.08
C ASN A 174 -4.60 -8.83 23.39
N ASN A 175 -3.86 -8.21 22.46
CA ASN A 175 -2.78 -8.83 21.71
C ASN A 175 -1.48 -8.02 21.85
N PRO A 176 -0.83 -8.06 23.02
CA PRO A 176 0.27 -7.16 23.38
C PRO A 176 1.52 -7.34 22.50
N GLU A 177 1.67 -8.48 21.85
CA GLU A 177 2.81 -8.81 20.98
C GLU A 177 2.50 -8.65 19.47
N PHE A 178 1.30 -8.13 19.13
CA PHE A 178 0.91 -7.93 17.74
C PHE A 178 1.80 -6.91 17.01
N ILE A 179 2.28 -5.90 17.72
CA ILE A 179 3.22 -4.90 17.19
C ILE A 179 4.53 -4.97 17.95
N LEU A 180 5.62 -5.21 17.23
CA LEU A 180 6.98 -5.26 17.75
C LEU A 180 7.92 -4.42 16.85
N PRO A 181 9.01 -3.88 17.36
CA PRO A 181 9.41 -3.81 18.77
C PRO A 181 8.55 -2.81 19.57
N LYS A 182 8.77 -2.74 20.89
CA LYS A 182 8.00 -1.86 21.80
C LYS A 182 7.95 -0.38 21.38
N SER A 183 9.03 0.13 20.78
CA SER A 183 9.08 1.49 20.23
C SER A 183 7.99 1.70 19.17
N ARG A 184 7.87 0.79 18.20
CA ARG A 184 6.87 0.85 17.13
C ARG A 184 5.45 0.68 17.65
N LYS A 185 5.27 -0.21 18.64
CA LYS A 185 3.99 -0.33 19.35
C LYS A 185 3.56 0.97 19.99
N ASN A 186 4.48 1.67 20.66
CA ASN A 186 4.17 2.95 21.31
C ASN A 186 3.80 4.02 20.28
N GLU A 187 4.50 4.10 19.16
CA GLU A 187 4.17 5.02 18.04
C GLU A 187 2.75 4.78 17.52
N VAL A 188 2.42 3.52 17.20
CA VAL A 188 1.09 3.16 16.69
C VAL A 188 0.00 3.45 17.74
N LEU A 189 0.23 3.08 18.99
CA LEU A 189 -0.74 3.35 20.07
C LEU A 189 -0.98 4.85 20.28
N ASN A 190 0.07 5.66 20.23
CA ASN A 190 -0.06 7.12 20.37
C ASN A 190 -0.82 7.70 19.16
N PHE A 191 -0.50 7.25 17.95
CA PHE A 191 -1.21 7.65 16.74
C PHE A 191 -2.70 7.31 16.81
N VAL A 192 -3.05 6.07 17.18
CA VAL A 192 -4.47 5.68 17.29
C VAL A 192 -5.18 6.45 18.42
N LYS A 193 -4.52 6.70 19.55
CA LYS A 193 -5.09 7.47 20.67
C LYS A 193 -5.28 8.95 20.37
N SER A 194 -4.50 9.53 19.46
CA SER A 194 -4.63 10.94 19.10
C SER A 194 -5.92 11.28 18.31
N GLY A 195 -6.67 10.26 17.93
CA GLY A 195 -7.92 10.41 17.17
C GLY A 195 -7.74 10.03 15.69
N LEU A 196 -8.34 8.92 15.28
CA LEU A 196 -8.35 8.52 13.89
C LEU A 196 -9.33 9.37 13.08
N LYS A 197 -8.91 9.81 11.91
CA LYS A 197 -9.75 10.49 10.91
C LYS A 197 -10.08 9.52 9.78
N ASP A 198 -11.23 9.74 9.14
CA ASP A 198 -11.63 8.95 7.98
C ASP A 198 -10.64 9.16 6.84
N LEU A 199 -10.34 8.09 6.14
CA LEU A 199 -9.29 8.03 5.15
C LEU A 199 -9.86 8.10 3.73
N SER A 200 -9.45 9.09 2.95
CA SER A 200 -9.77 9.15 1.52
C SER A 200 -9.06 8.02 0.77
N ILE A 201 -9.83 7.18 0.09
CA ILE A 201 -9.39 5.93 -0.55
C ILE A 201 -9.65 5.87 -2.05
N SER A 202 -10.00 6.99 -2.67
CA SER A 202 -10.11 7.09 -4.13
C SER A 202 -9.63 8.45 -4.65
N ARG A 203 -9.35 8.50 -5.95
CA ARG A 203 -8.92 9.70 -6.68
C ARG A 203 -9.62 9.77 -8.02
N THR A 204 -9.80 11.00 -8.53
CA THR A 204 -10.27 11.29 -9.89
C THR A 204 -9.24 12.04 -10.73
N SER A 205 -8.12 12.42 -10.12
CA SER A 205 -7.06 13.25 -10.72
C SER A 205 -6.09 12.48 -11.63
N PHE A 206 -6.11 11.15 -11.61
CA PHE A 206 -5.32 10.28 -12.49
C PHE A 206 -6.12 9.04 -12.89
N SER A 207 -5.65 8.30 -13.91
CA SER A 207 -6.39 7.20 -14.52
C SER A 207 -5.73 5.83 -14.32
N TRP A 208 -4.43 5.79 -14.00
CA TRP A 208 -3.66 4.57 -13.86
C TRP A 208 -3.81 3.94 -12.46
N GLY A 209 -4.62 2.90 -12.38
CA GLY A 209 -4.90 2.16 -11.15
C GLY A 209 -6.18 1.33 -11.24
N ILE A 210 -6.60 0.79 -10.11
CA ILE A 210 -7.78 -0.05 -10.00
C ILE A 210 -9.03 0.84 -9.96
N LYS A 211 -9.93 0.65 -10.92
CA LYS A 211 -11.18 1.39 -10.97
C LYS A 211 -12.12 0.95 -9.83
N VAL A 212 -12.80 1.94 -9.25
CA VAL A 212 -13.82 1.67 -8.24
C VAL A 212 -15.01 0.91 -8.89
N PRO A 213 -15.44 -0.22 -8.31
CA PRO A 213 -16.61 -0.93 -8.79
C PRO A 213 -17.86 -0.05 -8.81
N ASN A 214 -18.58 -0.05 -9.94
CA ASN A 214 -19.76 0.76 -10.22
C ASN A 214 -19.56 2.29 -10.30
N ASP A 215 -18.32 2.77 -10.15
CA ASP A 215 -17.96 4.18 -10.36
C ASP A 215 -16.57 4.33 -10.98
N PRO A 216 -16.40 4.01 -12.28
CA PRO A 216 -15.11 3.94 -12.96
C PRO A 216 -14.40 5.30 -13.15
N LYS A 217 -15.03 6.40 -12.74
CA LYS A 217 -14.39 7.72 -12.68
C LYS A 217 -13.39 7.83 -11.54
N HIS A 218 -13.58 6.99 -10.50
CA HIS A 218 -12.70 6.92 -9.36
C HIS A 218 -11.70 5.77 -9.51
N ILE A 219 -10.46 6.04 -9.15
CA ILE A 219 -9.39 5.03 -9.03
C ILE A 219 -9.17 4.77 -7.55
N MET A 220 -9.03 3.50 -7.15
CA MET A 220 -8.69 3.14 -5.78
C MET A 220 -7.33 3.73 -5.42
N TYR A 221 -7.25 4.36 -4.25
CA TYR A 221 -6.02 4.96 -3.78
C TYR A 221 -5.11 3.94 -3.11
N VAL A 222 -3.82 4.25 -3.07
CA VAL A 222 -2.73 3.37 -2.65
C VAL A 222 -2.99 2.59 -1.35
N TRP A 223 -3.66 3.17 -0.37
CA TRP A 223 -3.92 2.50 0.91
C TRP A 223 -4.81 1.26 0.80
N LEU A 224 -5.79 1.25 -0.08
CA LEU A 224 -6.61 0.08 -0.31
C LEU A 224 -5.95 -0.85 -1.32
N ASP A 225 -5.42 -0.31 -2.41
CA ASP A 225 -4.73 -1.06 -3.45
C ASP A 225 -3.49 -1.77 -2.87
N ALA A 226 -2.44 -1.03 -2.53
CA ALA A 226 -1.17 -1.61 -2.13
C ALA A 226 -1.27 -2.53 -0.91
N LEU A 227 -2.03 -2.17 0.14
CA LEU A 227 -2.10 -2.99 1.35
C LEU A 227 -2.84 -4.33 1.13
N THR A 228 -3.74 -4.40 0.15
CA THR A 228 -4.48 -5.64 -0.16
C THR A 228 -3.57 -6.75 -0.68
N ASN A 229 -2.36 -6.43 -1.23
CA ASN A 229 -1.44 -7.44 -1.72
C ASN A 229 -1.09 -8.51 -0.67
N TYR A 230 -0.92 -8.11 0.59
CA TYR A 230 -0.52 -9.02 1.68
C TYR A 230 -1.57 -10.10 1.97
N ILE A 231 -2.84 -9.79 1.80
CA ILE A 231 -3.93 -10.77 1.99
C ILE A 231 -4.28 -11.48 0.68
N THR A 232 -4.04 -10.86 -0.48
CA THR A 232 -4.21 -11.52 -1.79
C THR A 232 -3.40 -12.81 -1.88
N TYR A 233 -2.14 -12.78 -1.49
CA TYR A 233 -1.29 -13.97 -1.50
C TYR A 233 -1.79 -15.08 -0.56
N SER A 234 -2.50 -14.74 0.49
CA SER A 234 -3.12 -15.73 1.38
C SER A 234 -4.39 -16.38 0.81
N GLY A 235 -4.86 -15.95 -0.37
CA GLY A 235 -6.06 -16.44 -1.04
C GLY A 235 -7.31 -15.60 -0.80
N TYR A 236 -7.19 -14.41 -0.25
CA TYR A 236 -8.33 -13.52 -0.05
C TYR A 236 -8.91 -13.04 -1.38
N GLY A 237 -10.22 -13.20 -1.58
CA GLY A 237 -10.87 -12.81 -2.82
C GLY A 237 -10.59 -13.72 -4.03
N ALA A 238 -9.97 -14.88 -3.83
CA ALA A 238 -9.63 -15.85 -4.87
C ALA A 238 -10.80 -16.83 -5.14
N ASN A 239 -12.00 -16.32 -5.44
CA ASN A 239 -13.13 -17.15 -5.88
C ASN A 239 -13.44 -16.91 -7.34
#